data_87376fbe4d64e7b0bb3b84a971e2e998
#
_entry.id   87376fbe4d64e7b0bb3b84a971e2e998
#
_cell.length_a   1.000
_cell.length_b   1.000
_cell.length_c   1.000
_cell.angle_alpha   90.00
_cell.angle_beta   90.00
_cell.angle_gamma   90.00
#
_symmetry.space_group_name_H-M   'P 1'
#
loop_
_entity.id
_entity.type
_entity.pdbx_description
1 polymer ?
#
loop_
_entity_poly.entity_id
_entity_poly.type
_entity_poly.pdbx_seq_one_letter_code
_entity_poly.pdbx_strand_id
1 'polypeptide(L)'
;MPDAVHFRRLENMMHSAPMVKLTGARVSIREGEAEITLPVRRKFFHAAGALHGALYFLALDNAAFFAVNSLVEDVFVLTASLTTYMTRPVTEGTLKAVGKVVSRGRTQFIAESVLYDADGREVGRANGIFVKS
;
A
#
# COMPACT_ATOMS: atom_id res chain seq x y z
N MET A 1 5.41 -17.94 -14.12
CA MET A 1 4.49 -16.87 -13.67
C MET A 1 4.30 -16.94 -12.18
N PRO A 2 4.34 -15.79 -11.48
CA PRO A 2 3.97 -15.76 -10.07
C PRO A 2 2.56 -16.26 -9.86
N ASP A 3 2.35 -16.98 -8.80
CA ASP A 3 1.08 -17.64 -8.50
C ASP A 3 0.67 -17.42 -7.04
N ALA A 4 -0.38 -18.11 -6.62
CA ALA A 4 -0.92 -17.98 -5.28
C ALA A 4 0.10 -18.25 -4.17
N VAL A 5 1.06 -19.16 -4.41
CA VAL A 5 2.12 -19.44 -3.42
C VAL A 5 3.00 -18.20 -3.21
N HIS A 6 3.37 -17.55 -4.31
CA HIS A 6 4.16 -16.31 -4.23
C HIS A 6 3.37 -15.21 -3.50
N PHE A 7 2.09 -15.05 -3.83
CA PHE A 7 1.25 -14.03 -3.18
C PHE A 7 1.13 -14.28 -1.68
N ARG A 8 0.90 -15.53 -1.27
CA ARG A 8 0.79 -15.87 0.17
C ARG A 8 2.10 -15.64 0.90
N ARG A 9 3.24 -15.91 0.25
CA ARG A 9 4.55 -15.67 0.85
C ARG A 9 4.77 -14.18 1.11
N LEU A 10 4.40 -13.33 0.15
CA LEU A 10 4.50 -11.88 0.33
C LEU A 10 3.57 -11.38 1.43
N GLU A 11 2.34 -11.89 1.48
CA GLU A 11 1.39 -11.52 2.53
C GLU A 11 1.92 -11.91 3.91
N ASN A 12 2.44 -13.13 4.05
CA ASN A 12 3.00 -13.58 5.32
C ASN A 12 4.20 -12.75 5.74
N MET A 13 5.01 -12.34 4.79
CA MET A 13 6.17 -11.51 5.04
C MET A 13 5.75 -10.15 5.60
N MET A 14 4.77 -9.49 4.99
CA MET A 14 4.25 -8.22 5.50
C MET A 14 3.63 -8.40 6.88
N HIS A 15 2.79 -9.44 7.05
CA HIS A 15 2.07 -9.66 8.29
C HIS A 15 3.00 -10.00 9.47
N SER A 16 4.25 -10.38 9.19
CA SER A 16 5.25 -10.65 10.21
C SER A 16 6.09 -9.41 10.54
N ALA A 17 5.96 -8.34 9.77
CA ALA A 17 6.79 -7.15 9.95
C ALA A 17 6.35 -6.36 11.19
N PRO A 18 7.30 -5.71 11.89
CA PRO A 18 6.98 -4.90 13.07
C PRO A 18 5.97 -3.80 12.82
N MET A 19 5.99 -3.19 11.63
CA MET A 19 5.04 -2.12 11.28
C MET A 19 3.60 -2.60 11.28
N VAL A 20 3.37 -3.85 10.91
CA VAL A 20 2.01 -4.43 10.94
C VAL A 20 1.53 -4.59 12.37
N LYS A 21 2.40 -5.03 13.27
CA LYS A 21 2.06 -5.16 14.68
C LYS A 21 1.72 -3.80 15.29
N LEU A 22 2.43 -2.77 14.87
CA LEU A 22 2.19 -1.40 15.34
C LEU A 22 0.90 -0.82 14.79
N THR A 23 0.65 -0.98 13.49
CA THR A 23 -0.41 -0.30 12.77
C THR A 23 -1.69 -1.11 12.60
N GLY A 24 -1.58 -2.44 12.63
CA GLY A 24 -2.71 -3.32 12.33
C GLY A 24 -3.01 -3.44 10.85
N ALA A 25 -2.09 -3.00 9.98
CA ALA A 25 -2.29 -3.09 8.54
C ALA A 25 -2.32 -4.55 8.07
N ARG A 26 -3.13 -4.83 7.04
CA ARG A 26 -3.24 -6.15 6.43
C ARG A 26 -3.16 -6.00 4.92
N VAL A 27 -2.68 -7.03 4.22
CA VAL A 27 -2.56 -7.01 2.77
C VAL A 27 -3.19 -8.26 2.16
N SER A 28 -3.83 -8.06 1.00
CA SER A 28 -4.32 -9.13 0.15
C SER A 28 -3.74 -8.89 -1.24
N ILE A 29 -3.07 -9.88 -1.82
CA ILE A 29 -2.30 -9.73 -3.06
C ILE A 29 -2.84 -10.62 -4.16
N ARG A 30 -2.94 -10.04 -5.36
CA ARG A 30 -3.30 -10.73 -6.60
C ARG A 30 -2.27 -10.33 -7.65
N GLU A 31 -2.36 -10.93 -8.82
CA GLU A 31 -1.44 -10.61 -9.91
C GLU A 31 -1.61 -9.14 -10.33
N GLY A 32 -0.55 -8.35 -10.16
CA GLY A 32 -0.52 -6.94 -10.53
C GLY A 32 -1.38 -6.02 -9.66
N GLU A 33 -1.89 -6.50 -8.54
CA GLU A 33 -2.80 -5.75 -7.69
C GLU A 33 -2.63 -6.13 -6.23
N ALA A 34 -2.81 -5.17 -5.34
CA ALA A 34 -2.80 -5.43 -3.90
C ALA A 34 -3.76 -4.50 -3.19
N GLU A 35 -4.28 -4.97 -2.07
CA GLU A 35 -5.23 -4.23 -1.26
C GLU A 35 -4.71 -4.20 0.17
N ILE A 36 -4.61 -2.99 0.74
CA ILE A 36 -4.19 -2.79 2.12
C ILE A 36 -5.39 -2.31 2.92
N THR A 37 -5.61 -2.90 4.09
CA THR A 37 -6.55 -2.35 5.06
C THR A 37 -5.77 -1.81 6.24
N LEU A 38 -6.18 -0.66 6.78
CA LEU A 38 -5.49 0.02 7.87
C LEU A 38 -6.52 0.60 8.82
N PRO A 39 -6.60 0.09 10.07
CA PRO A 39 -7.51 0.68 11.05
C PRO A 39 -7.04 2.08 11.46
N VAL A 40 -7.97 3.01 11.58
CA VAL A 40 -7.67 4.37 12.02
C VAL A 40 -7.60 4.37 13.54
N ARG A 41 -6.46 4.81 14.11
CA ARG A 41 -6.23 4.83 15.56
C ARG A 41 -5.82 6.21 15.99
N ARG A 42 -6.39 6.69 17.09
CA ARG A 42 -6.12 8.01 17.63
C ARG A 42 -4.64 8.24 17.93
N LYS A 43 -3.89 7.21 18.29
CA LYS A 43 -2.47 7.35 18.59
C LYS A 43 -1.64 7.74 17.37
N PHE A 44 -2.21 7.68 16.17
CA PHE A 44 -1.56 8.11 14.94
C PHE A 44 -2.11 9.43 14.41
N PHE A 45 -2.82 10.18 15.25
CA PHE A 45 -3.35 11.48 14.85
C PHE A 45 -2.27 12.56 14.94
N HIS A 46 -2.33 13.52 14.00
CA HIS A 46 -1.50 14.72 14.07
C HIS A 46 -2.12 15.75 15.02
N ALA A 47 -1.45 16.88 15.18
CA ALA A 47 -1.84 17.90 16.15
C ALA A 47 -3.22 18.51 15.89
N ALA A 48 -3.72 18.46 14.65
CA ALA A 48 -5.03 19.00 14.32
C ALA A 48 -6.17 18.00 14.53
N GLY A 49 -5.88 16.80 15.06
CA GLY A 49 -6.92 15.86 15.48
C GLY A 49 -7.43 14.90 14.41
N ALA A 50 -6.64 14.61 13.38
CA ALA A 50 -7.00 13.65 12.36
C ALA A 50 -5.79 12.77 12.03
N LEU A 51 -6.02 11.69 11.29
CA LEU A 51 -4.97 10.72 10.96
C LEU A 51 -3.79 11.39 10.28
N HIS A 52 -2.59 11.12 10.78
CA HIS A 52 -1.35 11.67 10.23
C HIS A 52 -1.13 11.19 8.79
N GLY A 53 -0.65 12.10 7.95
CA GLY A 53 -0.38 11.78 6.54
C GLY A 53 0.60 10.65 6.34
N ALA A 54 1.46 10.37 7.31
CA ALA A 54 2.38 9.24 7.25
C ALA A 54 1.63 7.90 7.09
N LEU A 55 0.44 7.80 7.65
CA LEU A 55 -0.38 6.58 7.56
C LEU A 55 -1.07 6.47 6.19
N TYR A 56 -1.46 7.61 5.60
CA TYR A 56 -1.91 7.63 4.21
C TYR A 56 -0.80 7.09 3.30
N PHE A 57 0.41 7.63 3.48
CA PHE A 57 1.56 7.20 2.69
C PHE A 57 1.82 5.71 2.87
N LEU A 58 1.80 5.22 4.10
CA LEU A 58 2.06 3.81 4.38
C LEU A 58 1.10 2.91 3.62
N ALA A 59 -0.19 3.21 3.67
CA ALA A 59 -1.21 2.40 3.00
C ALA A 59 -1.06 2.47 1.48
N LEU A 60 -0.88 3.68 0.95
CA LEU A 60 -0.76 3.90 -0.50
C LEU A 60 0.52 3.29 -1.06
N ASP A 61 1.64 3.46 -0.35
CA ASP A 61 2.92 2.89 -0.78
C ASP A 61 2.88 1.37 -0.76
N ASN A 62 2.41 0.78 0.34
CA ASN A 62 2.36 -0.67 0.45
C ASN A 62 1.44 -1.31 -0.56
N ALA A 63 0.30 -0.67 -0.88
CA ALA A 63 -0.61 -1.20 -1.89
C ALA A 63 0.08 -1.26 -3.27
N ALA A 64 0.74 -0.18 -3.67
CA ALA A 64 1.48 -0.14 -4.93
C ALA A 64 2.69 -1.06 -4.90
N PHE A 65 3.43 -1.08 -3.79
CA PHE A 65 4.63 -1.89 -3.59
C PHE A 65 4.32 -3.39 -3.76
N PHE A 66 3.28 -3.88 -3.11
CA PHE A 66 2.94 -5.29 -3.21
C PHE A 66 2.27 -5.64 -4.54
N ALA A 67 1.59 -4.69 -5.17
CA ALA A 67 1.09 -4.90 -6.54
C ALA A 67 2.26 -5.18 -7.49
N VAL A 68 3.34 -4.40 -7.40
CA VAL A 68 4.52 -4.61 -8.24
C VAL A 68 5.22 -5.92 -7.87
N ASN A 69 5.44 -6.16 -6.57
CA ASN A 69 6.14 -7.36 -6.12
C ASN A 69 5.39 -8.65 -6.43
N SER A 70 4.06 -8.58 -6.64
CA SER A 70 3.29 -9.74 -7.07
C SER A 70 3.75 -10.30 -8.41
N LEU A 71 4.38 -9.45 -9.24
CA LEU A 71 4.84 -9.83 -10.58
C LEU A 71 6.30 -10.29 -10.63
N VAL A 72 7.04 -10.19 -9.52
CA VAL A 72 8.47 -10.45 -9.50
C VAL A 72 8.80 -11.44 -8.39
N GLU A 73 9.37 -12.59 -8.75
CA GLU A 73 9.67 -13.65 -7.78
C GLU A 73 11.12 -13.69 -7.32
N ASP A 74 12.04 -13.21 -8.16
CA ASP A 74 13.47 -13.44 -7.96
C ASP A 74 14.15 -12.38 -7.07
N VAL A 75 13.64 -11.16 -7.04
CA VAL A 75 14.19 -10.07 -6.22
C VAL A 75 13.05 -9.22 -5.68
N PHE A 76 13.34 -8.42 -4.66
CA PHE A 76 12.40 -7.37 -4.24
C PHE A 76 12.48 -6.19 -5.17
N VAL A 77 11.33 -5.58 -5.41
CA VAL A 77 11.24 -4.31 -6.13
C VAL A 77 10.96 -3.25 -5.07
N LEU A 78 11.77 -2.21 -5.05
CA LEU A 78 11.72 -1.18 -4.01
C LEU A 78 11.15 0.12 -4.56
N THR A 79 10.52 0.89 -3.69
CA THR A 79 9.98 2.20 -4.04
C THR A 79 11.12 3.18 -4.29
N ALA A 80 11.21 3.71 -5.51
CA ALA A 80 12.18 4.76 -5.83
C ALA A 80 11.58 6.14 -5.59
N SER A 81 10.32 6.33 -5.96
CA SER A 81 9.62 7.59 -5.70
C SER A 81 8.12 7.33 -5.64
N LEU A 82 7.41 8.12 -4.84
CA LEU A 82 5.96 8.02 -4.74
C LEU A 82 5.39 9.42 -4.48
N THR A 83 4.60 9.91 -5.42
CA THR A 83 3.87 11.15 -5.25
C THR A 83 2.53 10.82 -4.61
N THR A 84 2.24 11.45 -3.48
CA THR A 84 1.06 11.13 -2.69
C THR A 84 0.19 12.38 -2.53
N TYR A 85 -1.09 12.21 -2.76
CA TYR A 85 -2.10 13.27 -2.58
C TYR A 85 -3.03 12.83 -1.46
N MET A 86 -3.20 13.69 -0.45
CA MET A 86 -4.08 13.46 0.68
C MET A 86 -5.20 14.47 0.55
N THR A 87 -6.39 14.01 0.19
CA THR A 87 -7.45 14.90 -0.27
C THR A 87 -8.55 15.13 0.75
N ARG A 88 -8.66 14.29 1.80
CA ARG A 88 -9.66 14.43 2.84
C ARG A 88 -9.09 13.95 4.18
N PRO A 89 -9.42 14.63 5.29
CA PRO A 89 -9.06 14.14 6.62
C PRO A 89 -9.86 12.90 6.98
N VAL A 90 -9.30 12.05 7.84
CA VAL A 90 -9.97 10.85 8.34
C VAL A 90 -9.75 10.77 9.84
N THR A 91 -10.84 10.46 10.58
CA THR A 91 -10.81 10.41 12.04
C THR A 91 -11.26 9.08 12.61
N GLU A 92 -11.83 8.19 11.80
CA GLU A 92 -12.36 6.91 12.30
C GLU A 92 -12.49 5.89 11.18
N GLY A 93 -12.76 4.66 11.54
CA GLY A 93 -13.04 3.59 10.61
C GLY A 93 -11.79 2.83 10.18
N THR A 94 -11.89 2.14 9.06
CA THR A 94 -10.80 1.40 8.46
C THR A 94 -10.58 1.90 7.04
N LEU A 95 -9.35 2.27 6.74
CA LEU A 95 -8.96 2.69 5.39
C LEU A 95 -8.69 1.48 4.53
N LYS A 96 -8.92 1.62 3.22
CA LYS A 96 -8.59 0.60 2.24
C LYS A 96 -7.83 1.25 1.09
N ALA A 97 -6.61 0.78 0.82
CA ALA A 97 -5.84 1.21 -0.33
C ALA A 97 -5.83 0.10 -1.37
N VAL A 98 -6.04 0.46 -2.63
CA VAL A 98 -5.98 -0.49 -3.75
C VAL A 98 -4.86 -0.05 -4.66
N GLY A 99 -3.87 -0.91 -4.86
CA GLY A 99 -2.71 -0.65 -5.71
C GLY A 99 -2.77 -1.48 -6.97
N LYS A 100 -2.31 -0.89 -8.09
CA LYS A 100 -2.30 -1.56 -9.40
C LYS A 100 -1.05 -1.18 -10.16
N VAL A 101 -0.47 -2.17 -10.84
CA VAL A 101 0.63 -1.92 -11.77
C VAL A 101 0.06 -1.28 -13.04
N VAL A 102 0.64 -0.16 -13.44
CA VAL A 102 0.22 0.60 -14.63
C VAL A 102 1.15 0.31 -15.80
N SER A 103 2.45 0.20 -15.54
CA SER A 103 3.44 -0.07 -16.56
C SER A 103 4.49 -1.01 -16.02
N ARG A 104 4.79 -2.03 -16.81
CA ARG A 104 5.77 -3.06 -16.43
C ARG A 104 6.96 -2.98 -17.37
N GLY A 105 8.12 -2.58 -16.83
CA GLY A 105 9.37 -2.59 -17.56
C GLY A 105 10.24 -3.77 -17.14
N ARG A 106 11.46 -3.80 -17.67
CA ARG A 106 12.41 -4.85 -17.35
C ARG A 106 12.98 -4.71 -15.95
N THR A 107 13.31 -3.48 -15.53
CA THR A 107 13.91 -3.18 -14.23
C THR A 107 13.12 -2.15 -13.45
N GLN A 108 12.13 -1.53 -14.07
CA GLN A 108 11.38 -0.43 -13.51
C GLN A 108 9.90 -0.62 -13.79
N PHE A 109 9.08 -0.30 -12.80
CA PHE A 109 7.62 -0.43 -12.88
C PHE A 109 7.00 0.89 -12.47
N ILE A 110 5.84 1.18 -13.03
CA ILE A 110 5.00 2.29 -12.56
C ILE A 110 3.74 1.67 -11.98
N ALA A 111 3.36 2.12 -10.79
CA ALA A 111 2.15 1.67 -10.14
C ALA A 111 1.43 2.85 -9.52
N GLU A 112 0.12 2.69 -9.33
CA GLU A 112 -0.71 3.70 -8.70
C GLU A 112 -1.52 3.04 -7.59
N SER A 113 -2.02 3.86 -6.67
CA SER A 113 -2.90 3.39 -5.61
C SER A 113 -3.92 4.46 -5.26
N VAL A 114 -5.05 4.03 -4.73
CA VAL A 114 -6.14 4.90 -4.30
C VAL A 114 -6.55 4.47 -2.90
N LEU A 115 -6.76 5.46 -2.03
CA LEU A 115 -7.13 5.22 -0.64
C LEU A 115 -8.57 5.63 -0.42
N TYR A 116 -9.35 4.74 0.20
CA TYR A 116 -10.77 4.94 0.49
C TYR A 116 -11.02 4.91 1.99
N ASP A 117 -11.98 5.73 2.45
CA ASP A 117 -12.43 5.66 3.84
C ASP A 117 -13.49 4.55 4.00
N ALA A 118 -14.02 4.41 5.22
CA ALA A 118 -15.01 3.36 5.53
C ALA A 118 -16.31 3.51 4.74
N ASP A 119 -16.61 4.71 4.25
CA ASP A 119 -17.81 4.96 3.44
C ASP A 119 -17.54 4.80 1.94
N GLY A 120 -16.33 4.40 1.57
CA GLY A 120 -15.95 4.21 0.17
C GLY A 120 -15.59 5.49 -0.57
N ARG A 121 -15.40 6.61 0.15
CA ARG A 121 -14.98 7.86 -0.49
C ARG A 121 -13.47 7.87 -0.66
N GLU A 122 -13.02 8.39 -1.79
CA GLU A 122 -11.58 8.56 -2.02
C GLU A 122 -11.04 9.65 -1.09
N VAL A 123 -10.01 9.32 -0.32
CA VAL A 123 -9.38 10.25 0.63
C VAL A 123 -7.92 10.49 0.30
N GLY A 124 -7.36 9.77 -0.67
CA GLY A 124 -5.99 9.97 -1.15
C GLY A 124 -5.69 9.12 -2.35
N ARG A 125 -4.60 9.44 -3.03
CA ARG A 125 -4.09 8.62 -4.12
C ARG A 125 -2.60 8.87 -4.34
N ALA A 126 -1.96 7.94 -5.01
CA ALA A 126 -0.53 8.02 -5.25
C ALA A 126 -0.17 7.38 -6.58
N ASN A 127 0.97 7.78 -7.11
CA ASN A 127 1.61 7.08 -8.21
C ASN A 127 3.12 7.14 -8.01
N GLY A 128 3.81 6.11 -8.46
CA GLY A 128 5.23 6.05 -8.19
C GLY A 128 5.99 5.12 -9.11
N ILE A 129 7.30 5.16 -8.92
CA ILE A 129 8.26 4.37 -9.66
C ILE A 129 8.89 3.36 -8.70
N PHE A 130 8.95 2.11 -9.13
CA PHE A 130 9.46 1.00 -8.34
C PHE A 130 10.56 0.32 -9.16
N VAL A 131 11.69 0.03 -8.54
CA VAL A 131 12.87 -0.49 -9.23
C VAL A 131 13.34 -1.80 -8.59
N LYS A 132 13.85 -2.71 -9.41
CA LYS A 132 14.45 -3.95 -8.92
C LYS A 132 15.72 -3.63 -8.13
N SER A 133 15.82 -4.29 -6.98
CA SER A 133 17.00 -4.12 -6.12
C SER A 133 18.24 -4.81 -6.70
#